data_3b47a60292f8c62536b446b994937446
#
_entry.id   3b47a60292f8c62536b446b994937446
#
_cell.length_a   1.000
_cell.length_b   1.000
_cell.length_c   1.000
_cell.angle_alpha   90.00
_cell.angle_beta   90.00
_cell.angle_gamma   90.00
#
_symmetry.space_group_name_H-M   'P 1'
#
loop_
_entity.id
_entity.type
_entity.pdbx_description
1 polymer ?
#
loop_
_entity_poly.entity_id
_entity_poly.type
_entity_poly.pdbx_seq_one_letter_code
_entity_poly.pdbx_strand_id
1 'polypeptide(L)'
;GKDKCPIVDTWWQTETGGIMISSIPGSTPSIPTFATQPMPGIQAQLMDDKGQPIQNKEASGKLCIGFPWPSMARTIYGNHQRYIDTYFSAYPGYYFTGDGADRDAEGNYRITGRVDDVIIVSGHNLGTAPIEDAINEHDSIAESAIVGIPHDIKGNALCAFVVCSGDGEEVTLSEVNALISSKVGPIAKLDVLYMVKGLPKTRSGKIMRRILRKVGQGQYTNLGDISTLLNPDVVDSIIQTVRD
;
A
#
# COMPACT_ATOMS: atom_id res chain seq x y z
N GLY A 1 19.48 16.55 6.15
CA GLY A 1 18.98 17.33 7.29
C GLY A 1 20.01 17.56 8.39
N LYS A 2 21.21 16.91 8.35
CA LYS A 2 22.26 17.03 9.38
C LYS A 2 21.67 16.88 10.80
N ASP A 3 20.80 15.91 10.98
CA ASP A 3 20.05 15.62 12.22
C ASP A 3 19.18 16.78 12.78
N LYS A 4 18.87 17.75 11.92
CA LYS A 4 18.07 18.93 12.28
C LYS A 4 16.67 18.95 11.67
N CYS A 5 16.41 18.12 10.67
CA CYS A 5 15.10 18.01 10.04
C CYS A 5 14.36 16.80 10.59
N PRO A 6 13.14 16.98 11.11
CA PRO A 6 12.33 15.83 11.48
C PRO A 6 11.92 15.03 10.24
N ILE A 7 11.89 13.71 10.37
CA ILE A 7 11.25 12.81 9.42
C ILE A 7 9.82 12.64 9.91
N VAL A 8 8.85 12.87 9.06
CA VAL A 8 7.43 12.85 9.40
C VAL A 8 6.70 11.94 8.41
N ASP A 9 6.24 10.81 8.90
CA ASP A 9 5.33 9.97 8.14
C ASP A 9 3.95 10.64 8.07
N THR A 10 3.39 10.71 6.88
CA THR A 10 2.10 11.36 6.64
C THR A 10 1.20 10.49 5.79
N TRP A 11 -0.09 10.50 6.11
CA TRP A 11 -1.09 9.92 5.24
C TRP A 11 -2.04 10.97 4.68
N TRP A 12 -2.26 10.91 3.38
CA TRP A 12 -3.17 11.74 2.61
C TRP A 12 -3.52 11.08 1.27
N GLN A 13 -4.53 11.59 0.63
CA GLN A 13 -4.93 11.19 -0.73
C GLN A 13 -5.10 12.44 -1.59
N THR A 14 -5.09 12.30 -2.91
CA THR A 14 -5.41 13.40 -3.84
C THR A 14 -6.77 14.00 -3.49
N GLU A 15 -7.73 13.14 -3.16
CA GLU A 15 -9.11 13.49 -2.86
C GLU A 15 -9.28 14.12 -1.48
N THR A 16 -8.33 13.94 -0.58
CA THR A 16 -8.38 14.63 0.73
C THR A 16 -7.92 16.08 0.62
N GLY A 17 -7.17 16.43 -0.42
CA GLY A 17 -6.69 17.80 -0.67
C GLY A 17 -5.70 18.32 0.35
N GLY A 18 -5.33 17.52 1.35
CA GLY A 18 -4.39 17.86 2.40
C GLY A 18 -4.08 16.66 3.27
N ILE A 19 -3.09 16.83 4.17
CA ILE A 19 -2.65 15.81 5.13
C ILE A 19 -3.77 15.55 6.15
N MET A 20 -4.08 14.28 6.38
CA MET A 20 -5.15 13.84 7.28
C MET A 20 -4.61 13.24 8.58
N ILE A 21 -3.52 12.48 8.51
CA ILE A 21 -2.89 11.84 9.65
C ILE A 21 -1.39 12.11 9.57
N SER A 22 -0.80 12.65 10.64
CA SER A 22 0.62 12.99 10.67
C SER A 22 1.05 13.33 12.09
N SER A 23 2.34 13.09 12.41
CA SER A 23 2.93 13.71 13.58
C SER A 23 3.14 15.21 13.35
N ILE A 24 3.05 16.00 14.42
CA ILE A 24 3.34 17.43 14.40
C ILE A 24 4.70 17.63 15.09
N PRO A 25 5.76 17.97 14.36
CA PRO A 25 7.10 18.16 14.94
C PRO A 25 7.08 19.12 16.11
N GLY A 26 7.69 18.72 17.22
CA GLY A 26 7.71 19.49 18.47
C GLY A 26 6.48 19.37 19.34
N SER A 27 5.40 18.71 18.87
CA SER A 27 4.16 18.49 19.62
C SER A 27 3.87 17.01 19.86
N THR A 28 3.98 16.20 18.80
CA THR A 28 3.74 14.76 18.88
C THR A 28 4.99 13.99 18.48
N PRO A 29 5.28 12.84 19.12
CA PRO A 29 6.38 11.97 18.71
C PRO A 29 6.20 11.48 17.27
N SER A 30 7.29 11.38 16.51
CA SER A 30 7.32 10.62 15.27
C SER A 30 7.66 9.17 15.59
N ILE A 31 6.83 8.24 15.12
CA ILE A 31 7.01 6.81 15.30
C ILE A 31 7.27 6.21 13.92
N PRO A 32 8.40 5.53 13.70
CA PRO A 32 8.70 4.92 12.39
C PRO A 32 7.55 4.04 11.90
N THR A 33 7.18 4.17 10.62
CA THR A 33 6.09 3.45 9.95
C THR A 33 4.66 3.88 10.34
N PHE A 34 4.50 4.74 11.35
CA PHE A 34 3.19 5.27 11.75
C PHE A 34 2.99 6.69 11.21
N ALA A 35 1.87 6.90 10.53
CA ALA A 35 1.41 8.26 10.21
C ALA A 35 1.00 9.03 11.49
N THR A 36 0.85 8.34 12.60
CA THR A 36 0.57 8.79 13.96
C THR A 36 -0.86 9.31 14.15
N GLN A 37 -1.06 10.56 14.50
CA GLN A 37 -2.34 11.08 14.97
C GLN A 37 -3.14 11.76 13.85
N PRO A 38 -4.47 11.63 13.85
CA PRO A 38 -5.31 12.45 12.97
C PRO A 38 -5.06 13.95 13.23
N MET A 39 -4.97 14.72 12.15
CA MET A 39 -4.85 16.18 12.23
C MET A 39 -6.08 16.80 12.92
N PRO A 40 -5.95 17.97 13.56
CA PRO A 40 -7.08 18.64 14.22
C PRO A 40 -8.30 18.77 13.29
N GLY A 41 -9.46 18.28 13.77
CA GLY A 41 -10.71 18.28 13.02
C GLY A 41 -10.94 17.04 12.15
N ILE A 42 -9.96 16.14 12.01
CA ILE A 42 -10.10 14.89 11.26
C ILE A 42 -10.57 13.77 12.20
N GLN A 43 -11.71 13.17 11.88
CA GLN A 43 -12.30 12.07 12.63
C GLN A 43 -12.00 10.73 11.93
N ALA A 44 -10.78 10.23 12.11
CA ALA A 44 -10.39 8.93 11.61
C ALA A 44 -11.08 7.82 12.42
N GLN A 45 -11.68 6.85 11.71
CA GLN A 45 -12.40 5.73 12.27
C GLN A 45 -12.00 4.43 11.55
N LEU A 46 -11.82 3.35 12.30
CA LEU A 46 -11.64 2.01 11.74
C LEU A 46 -12.98 1.29 11.69
N MET A 47 -13.28 0.67 10.55
CA MET A 47 -14.47 -0.13 10.32
C MET A 47 -14.12 -1.61 10.27
N ASP A 48 -14.96 -2.45 10.87
CA ASP A 48 -14.89 -3.90 10.76
C ASP A 48 -15.43 -4.41 9.39
N ASP A 49 -15.38 -5.73 9.18
CA ASP A 49 -15.90 -6.36 7.96
C ASP A 49 -17.43 -6.29 7.83
N LYS A 50 -18.13 -5.95 8.91
CA LYS A 50 -19.59 -5.74 8.91
C LYS A 50 -19.97 -4.29 8.70
N GLY A 51 -18.98 -3.40 8.52
CA GLY A 51 -19.20 -1.97 8.35
C GLY A 51 -19.53 -1.23 9.64
N GLN A 52 -19.17 -1.80 10.80
CA GLN A 52 -19.39 -1.16 12.10
C GLN A 52 -18.09 -0.49 12.60
N PRO A 53 -18.20 0.71 13.23
CA PRO A 53 -17.06 1.36 13.83
C PRO A 53 -16.47 0.54 14.99
N ILE A 54 -15.16 0.27 14.90
CA ILE A 54 -14.44 -0.47 15.95
C ILE A 54 -14.16 0.47 17.12
N GLN A 55 -14.66 0.11 18.31
CA GLN A 55 -14.55 0.92 19.51
C GLN A 55 -13.29 0.63 20.34
N ASN A 56 -12.66 -0.53 20.15
CA ASN A 56 -11.44 -0.91 20.88
C ASN A 56 -10.34 0.10 20.59
N LYS A 57 -9.52 0.42 21.61
CA LYS A 57 -8.37 1.31 21.46
C LYS A 57 -7.38 0.77 20.43
N GLU A 58 -6.91 -0.46 20.64
CA GLU A 58 -6.12 -1.20 19.66
C GLU A 58 -7.06 -1.86 18.67
N ALA A 59 -6.83 -1.64 17.39
CA ALA A 59 -7.70 -2.16 16.35
C ALA A 59 -7.01 -2.19 14.99
N SER A 60 -7.41 -3.17 14.18
CA SER A 60 -7.13 -3.21 12.74
C SER A 60 -8.44 -3.14 11.98
N GLY A 61 -8.49 -2.39 10.90
CA GLY A 61 -9.71 -2.25 10.11
C GLY A 61 -9.54 -1.37 8.87
N LYS A 62 -10.66 -1.10 8.24
CA LYS A 62 -10.72 -0.24 7.05
C LYS A 62 -10.83 1.22 7.51
N LEU A 63 -9.92 2.05 7.02
CA LEU A 63 -9.87 3.46 7.40
C LEU A 63 -10.99 4.25 6.74
N CYS A 64 -11.76 4.94 7.56
CA CYS A 64 -12.82 5.87 7.14
C CYS A 64 -12.67 7.21 7.86
N ILE A 65 -13.22 8.28 7.29
CA ILE A 65 -13.29 9.60 7.92
C ILE A 65 -14.76 9.92 8.20
N GLY A 66 -15.06 10.20 9.47
CA GLY A 66 -16.44 10.33 9.95
C GLY A 66 -17.08 11.70 9.77
N PHE A 67 -16.31 12.72 9.39
CA PHE A 67 -16.82 14.09 9.26
C PHE A 67 -16.16 14.81 8.08
N PRO A 68 -16.92 15.62 7.32
CA PRO A 68 -16.36 16.40 6.21
C PRO A 68 -15.30 17.41 6.71
N TRP A 69 -14.29 17.63 5.89
CA TRP A 69 -13.22 18.61 6.16
C TRP A 69 -13.10 19.60 4.99
N PRO A 70 -12.52 20.78 5.18
CA PRO A 70 -12.57 21.87 4.19
C PRO A 70 -11.96 21.53 2.83
N SER A 71 -10.91 20.71 2.79
CA SER A 71 -10.20 20.36 1.54
C SER A 71 -10.69 19.08 0.87
N MET A 72 -11.76 18.46 1.38
CA MET A 72 -12.36 17.26 0.78
C MET A 72 -12.76 17.53 -0.68
N ALA A 73 -12.41 16.63 -1.60
CA ALA A 73 -12.89 16.68 -2.98
C ALA A 73 -14.42 16.68 -3.01
N ARG A 74 -15.00 17.42 -3.94
CA ARG A 74 -16.46 17.55 -4.06
C ARG A 74 -17.04 16.67 -5.14
N THR A 75 -16.20 16.21 -6.07
CA THR A 75 -16.62 15.42 -7.22
C THR A 75 -15.40 14.88 -7.98
N ILE A 76 -15.64 13.94 -8.89
CA ILE A 76 -14.74 13.59 -9.98
C ILE A 76 -15.22 14.33 -11.22
N TYR A 77 -14.34 15.06 -11.91
CA TYR A 77 -14.69 15.81 -13.10
C TYR A 77 -15.37 14.93 -14.15
N GLY A 78 -16.54 15.37 -14.60
CA GLY A 78 -17.35 14.66 -15.58
C GLY A 78 -18.03 13.37 -15.09
N ASN A 79 -17.85 12.96 -13.82
CA ASN A 79 -18.44 11.72 -13.31
C ASN A 79 -18.69 11.78 -11.79
N HIS A 80 -19.69 12.54 -11.38
CA HIS A 80 -20.06 12.68 -9.98
C HIS A 80 -20.52 11.36 -9.35
N GLN A 81 -21.25 10.53 -10.10
CA GLN A 81 -21.73 9.24 -9.57
C GLN A 81 -20.56 8.35 -9.15
N ARG A 82 -19.50 8.29 -9.94
CA ARG A 82 -18.28 7.54 -9.55
C ARG A 82 -17.68 8.05 -8.24
N TYR A 83 -17.74 9.35 -7.96
CA TYR A 83 -17.27 9.90 -6.68
C TYR A 83 -18.08 9.35 -5.51
N ILE A 84 -19.40 9.34 -5.63
CA ILE A 84 -20.30 8.78 -4.61
C ILE A 84 -20.08 7.29 -4.44
N ASP A 85 -20.04 6.54 -5.55
CA ASP A 85 -19.89 5.08 -5.52
C ASP A 85 -18.55 4.65 -4.90
N THR A 86 -17.49 5.39 -5.18
CA THR A 86 -16.14 5.05 -4.70
C THR A 86 -15.95 5.36 -3.21
N TYR A 87 -16.42 6.53 -2.75
CA TYR A 87 -16.04 7.02 -1.43
C TYR A 87 -17.15 6.98 -0.38
N PHE A 88 -18.42 6.81 -0.77
CA PHE A 88 -19.55 6.93 0.17
C PHE A 88 -20.53 5.76 0.15
N SER A 89 -20.49 4.88 -0.86
CA SER A 89 -21.44 3.78 -0.96
C SER A 89 -21.15 2.63 -0.01
N ALA A 90 -19.88 2.34 0.26
CA ALA A 90 -19.48 1.20 1.07
C ALA A 90 -19.80 1.40 2.57
N TYR A 91 -19.69 2.63 3.07
CA TYR A 91 -19.91 2.99 4.48
C TYR A 91 -20.77 4.26 4.57
N PRO A 92 -22.11 4.13 4.61
CA PRO A 92 -23.01 5.28 4.66
C PRO A 92 -22.68 6.24 5.81
N GLY A 93 -22.52 7.51 5.52
CA GLY A 93 -22.16 8.54 6.48
C GLY A 93 -20.66 8.73 6.73
N TYR A 94 -19.82 7.94 6.09
CA TYR A 94 -18.36 8.02 6.18
C TYR A 94 -17.73 8.18 4.80
N TYR A 95 -16.62 8.89 4.75
CA TYR A 95 -15.73 8.85 3.58
C TYR A 95 -14.84 7.61 3.69
N PHE A 96 -14.97 6.68 2.79
CA PHE A 96 -14.15 5.47 2.71
C PHE A 96 -12.85 5.76 1.94
N THR A 97 -11.72 5.58 2.60
CA THR A 97 -10.42 5.89 2.00
C THR A 97 -9.93 4.84 1.01
N GLY A 98 -10.44 3.61 1.11
CA GLY A 98 -9.91 2.45 0.39
C GLY A 98 -8.60 1.92 0.98
N ASP A 99 -8.16 2.44 2.12
CA ASP A 99 -6.95 2.00 2.82
C ASP A 99 -7.33 1.22 4.10
N GLY A 100 -6.52 0.24 4.44
CA GLY A 100 -6.52 -0.41 5.74
C GLY A 100 -5.58 0.30 6.70
N ALA A 101 -5.85 0.22 7.98
CA ALA A 101 -4.96 0.76 9.01
C ALA A 101 -5.06 -0.03 10.32
N ASP A 102 -3.95 -0.02 11.06
CA ASP A 102 -3.89 -0.39 12.47
C ASP A 102 -3.91 0.87 13.33
N ARG A 103 -4.49 0.75 14.51
CA ARG A 103 -4.45 1.78 15.54
C ARG A 103 -3.93 1.16 16.83
N ASP A 104 -2.89 1.76 17.43
CA ASP A 104 -2.34 1.32 18.70
C ASP A 104 -3.16 1.84 19.92
N ALA A 105 -2.75 1.45 21.12
CA ALA A 105 -3.41 1.84 22.37
C ALA A 105 -3.34 3.36 22.64
N GLU A 106 -2.34 4.04 22.10
CA GLU A 106 -2.13 5.49 22.20
C GLU A 106 -2.92 6.27 21.15
N GLY A 107 -3.55 5.57 20.19
CA GLY A 107 -4.36 6.16 19.12
C GLY A 107 -3.54 6.55 17.89
N ASN A 108 -2.32 6.05 17.73
CA ASN A 108 -1.53 6.27 16.54
C ASN A 108 -1.96 5.31 15.41
N TYR A 109 -2.01 5.82 14.20
CA TYR A 109 -2.42 5.08 13.01
C TYR A 109 -1.20 4.68 12.18
N ARG A 110 -1.16 3.41 11.80
CA ARG A 110 -0.26 2.84 10.81
C ARG A 110 -1.07 2.39 9.61
N ILE A 111 -0.71 2.84 8.41
CA ILE A 111 -1.41 2.43 7.19
C ILE A 111 -0.86 1.08 6.74
N THR A 112 -1.76 0.10 6.54
CA THR A 112 -1.38 -1.28 6.18
C THR A 112 -1.46 -1.55 4.68
N GLY A 113 -1.88 -0.56 3.91
CA GLY A 113 -1.97 -0.61 2.45
C GLY A 113 -3.42 -0.45 1.95
N ARG A 114 -3.60 -0.64 0.65
CA ARG A 114 -4.92 -0.58 0.01
C ARG A 114 -5.76 -1.80 0.37
N VAL A 115 -7.04 -1.58 0.62
CA VAL A 115 -8.00 -2.68 0.87
C VAL A 115 -8.17 -3.57 -0.37
N ASP A 116 -8.10 -2.97 -1.56
CA ASP A 116 -8.14 -3.67 -2.86
C ASP A 116 -6.81 -4.34 -3.24
N ASP A 117 -5.71 -4.04 -2.53
CA ASP A 117 -4.41 -4.70 -2.65
C ASP A 117 -4.18 -5.78 -1.57
N VAL A 118 -5.12 -5.98 -0.64
CA VAL A 118 -5.09 -7.12 0.29
C VAL A 118 -5.14 -8.42 -0.50
N ILE A 119 -4.19 -9.31 -0.22
CA ILE A 119 -4.06 -10.59 -0.91
C ILE A 119 -4.56 -11.69 0.03
N ILE A 120 -5.54 -12.47 -0.44
CA ILE A 120 -6.07 -13.59 0.33
C ILE A 120 -5.25 -14.82 -0.03
N VAL A 121 -4.43 -15.29 0.91
CA VAL A 121 -3.60 -16.49 0.77
C VAL A 121 -4.09 -17.55 1.75
N SER A 122 -4.56 -18.68 1.27
CA SER A 122 -5.10 -19.78 2.10
C SER A 122 -6.12 -19.31 3.15
N GLY A 123 -6.97 -18.34 2.78
CA GLY A 123 -7.99 -17.76 3.66
C GLY A 123 -7.50 -16.66 4.62
N HIS A 124 -6.23 -16.30 4.60
CA HIS A 124 -5.67 -15.20 5.39
C HIS A 124 -5.56 -13.92 4.56
N ASN A 125 -6.01 -12.80 5.11
CA ASN A 125 -5.87 -11.49 4.52
C ASN A 125 -4.47 -10.94 4.81
N LEU A 126 -3.66 -10.75 3.78
CA LEU A 126 -2.29 -10.22 3.87
C LEU A 126 -2.24 -8.83 3.22
N GLY A 127 -1.89 -7.82 3.99
CA GLY A 127 -1.55 -6.50 3.48
C GLY A 127 -0.19 -6.53 2.79
N THR A 128 -0.04 -5.78 1.70
CA THR A 128 1.23 -5.76 0.95
C THR A 128 2.31 -4.97 1.68
N ALA A 129 1.96 -3.87 2.35
CA ALA A 129 2.92 -2.96 2.97
C ALA A 129 3.81 -3.63 4.04
N PRO A 130 3.30 -4.42 5.02
CA PRO A 130 4.17 -5.09 5.99
C PRO A 130 5.16 -6.07 5.37
N ILE A 131 4.78 -6.69 4.23
CA ILE A 131 5.65 -7.61 3.50
C ILE A 131 6.72 -6.83 2.74
N GLU A 132 6.33 -5.75 2.07
CA GLU A 132 7.25 -4.84 1.37
C GLU A 132 8.24 -4.19 2.34
N ASP A 133 7.79 -3.76 3.53
CA ASP A 133 8.65 -3.23 4.58
C ASP A 133 9.71 -4.25 5.00
N ALA A 134 9.31 -5.51 5.21
CA ALA A 134 10.24 -6.58 5.57
C ALA A 134 11.27 -6.85 4.46
N ILE A 135 10.85 -6.84 3.19
CA ILE A 135 11.73 -7.03 2.03
C ILE A 135 12.73 -5.87 1.90
N ASN A 136 12.27 -4.64 2.09
CA ASN A 136 13.09 -3.43 1.95
C ASN A 136 14.13 -3.26 3.08
N GLU A 137 14.09 -4.10 4.14
CA GLU A 137 15.18 -4.18 5.12
C GLU A 137 16.42 -4.94 4.60
N HIS A 138 16.33 -5.60 3.44
CA HIS A 138 17.47 -6.27 2.83
C HIS A 138 18.42 -5.23 2.21
N ASP A 139 19.71 -5.27 2.60
CA ASP A 139 20.71 -4.26 2.18
C ASP A 139 20.84 -4.08 0.66
N SER A 140 20.65 -5.17 -0.08
CA SER A 140 20.72 -5.19 -1.55
C SER A 140 19.41 -4.83 -2.25
N ILE A 141 18.33 -4.50 -1.52
CA ILE A 141 17.03 -4.14 -2.12
C ILE A 141 16.75 -2.66 -1.91
N ALA A 142 16.58 -1.93 -3.01
CA ALA A 142 16.21 -0.51 -2.98
C ALA A 142 14.68 -0.30 -2.91
N GLU A 143 13.92 -1.15 -3.59
CA GLU A 143 12.47 -1.04 -3.65
C GLU A 143 11.83 -2.40 -3.89
N SER A 144 10.61 -2.58 -3.37
CA SER A 144 9.80 -3.76 -3.64
C SER A 144 8.34 -3.43 -3.89
N ALA A 145 7.64 -4.32 -4.59
CA ALA A 145 6.20 -4.28 -4.75
C ALA A 145 5.63 -5.70 -4.77
N ILE A 146 4.60 -5.93 -3.96
CA ILE A 146 3.91 -7.23 -3.86
C ILE A 146 2.58 -7.17 -4.59
N VAL A 147 2.28 -8.25 -5.30
CA VAL A 147 0.98 -8.48 -5.92
C VAL A 147 0.54 -9.93 -5.72
N GLY A 148 -0.78 -10.13 -5.68
CA GLY A 148 -1.37 -11.47 -5.71
C GLY A 148 -1.49 -11.97 -7.15
N ILE A 149 -1.09 -13.20 -7.38
CA ILE A 149 -1.32 -13.92 -8.63
C ILE A 149 -2.15 -15.19 -8.34
N PRO A 150 -3.00 -15.65 -9.26
CA PRO A 150 -3.82 -16.85 -9.05
C PRO A 150 -2.98 -18.08 -8.71
N HIS A 151 -3.46 -18.88 -7.76
CA HIS A 151 -2.84 -20.14 -7.36
C HIS A 151 -3.91 -21.20 -7.05
N ASP A 152 -3.82 -22.38 -7.64
CA ASP A 152 -4.86 -23.40 -7.62
C ASP A 152 -5.24 -23.88 -6.20
N ILE A 153 -4.27 -23.91 -5.28
CA ILE A 153 -4.48 -24.40 -3.92
C ILE A 153 -4.72 -23.27 -2.91
N LYS A 154 -3.92 -22.18 -3.00
CA LYS A 154 -3.92 -21.09 -2.03
C LYS A 154 -4.93 -19.99 -2.35
N GLY A 155 -5.59 -20.04 -3.52
CA GLY A 155 -6.37 -18.95 -4.09
C GLY A 155 -5.47 -17.89 -4.73
N ASN A 156 -4.53 -17.34 -3.98
CA ASN A 156 -3.46 -16.50 -4.51
C ASN A 156 -2.09 -16.95 -3.99
N ALA A 157 -1.08 -16.76 -4.83
CA ALA A 157 0.32 -16.77 -4.50
C ALA A 157 0.85 -15.34 -4.34
N LEU A 158 1.87 -15.15 -3.51
CA LEU A 158 2.54 -13.87 -3.35
C LEU A 158 3.68 -13.75 -4.38
N CYS A 159 3.60 -12.73 -5.22
CA CYS A 159 4.59 -12.41 -6.24
C CYS A 159 5.23 -11.06 -5.92
N ALA A 160 6.55 -11.03 -5.77
CA ALA A 160 7.32 -9.83 -5.53
C ALA A 160 8.07 -9.40 -6.79
N PHE A 161 8.09 -8.09 -7.01
CA PHE A 161 8.98 -7.41 -7.94
C PHE A 161 9.94 -6.56 -7.11
N VAL A 162 11.24 -6.80 -7.22
CA VAL A 162 12.27 -6.10 -6.44
C VAL A 162 13.26 -5.39 -7.36
N VAL A 163 13.72 -4.24 -6.91
CA VAL A 163 14.80 -3.47 -7.55
C VAL A 163 16.00 -3.54 -6.62
N CYS A 164 17.14 -4.04 -7.11
CA CYS A 164 18.36 -4.12 -6.32
C CYS A 164 19.06 -2.76 -6.24
N SER A 165 19.81 -2.54 -5.16
CA SER A 165 20.54 -1.29 -4.88
C SER A 165 21.79 -1.12 -5.72
N GLY A 166 22.39 -2.22 -6.22
CA GLY A 166 23.61 -2.24 -7.01
C GLY A 166 23.49 -3.10 -8.28
N ASP A 167 24.33 -2.81 -9.26
CA ASP A 167 24.42 -3.61 -10.47
C ASP A 167 25.07 -4.99 -10.18
N GLY A 168 24.36 -6.06 -10.54
CA GLY A 168 24.84 -7.44 -10.41
C GLY A 168 24.65 -8.07 -9.01
N GLU A 169 23.94 -7.44 -8.11
CA GLU A 169 23.48 -8.08 -6.87
C GLU A 169 22.34 -9.04 -7.17
N GLU A 170 22.54 -10.30 -6.82
CA GLU A 170 21.50 -11.32 -6.90
C GLU A 170 20.92 -11.55 -5.49
N VAL A 171 19.61 -11.43 -5.38
CA VAL A 171 18.85 -11.71 -4.17
C VAL A 171 18.03 -12.96 -4.40
N THR A 172 18.16 -13.94 -3.51
CA THR A 172 17.44 -15.20 -3.64
C THR A 172 16.08 -15.17 -2.96
N LEU A 173 15.13 -15.91 -3.52
CA LEU A 173 13.81 -16.10 -2.91
C LEU A 173 13.92 -16.64 -1.45
N SER A 174 14.94 -17.45 -1.17
CA SER A 174 15.17 -18.03 0.15
C SER A 174 15.55 -16.97 1.18
N GLU A 175 16.45 -16.04 0.84
CA GLU A 175 16.88 -14.93 1.70
C GLU A 175 15.72 -14.00 2.03
N VAL A 176 14.98 -13.60 1.01
CA VAL A 176 13.80 -12.74 1.17
C VAL A 176 12.74 -13.43 2.04
N ASN A 177 12.47 -14.70 1.80
CA ASN A 177 11.52 -15.47 2.60
C ASN A 177 11.95 -15.69 4.05
N ALA A 178 13.25 -15.71 4.33
CA ALA A 178 13.75 -15.75 5.70
C ALA A 178 13.43 -14.44 6.45
N LEU A 179 13.66 -13.28 5.82
CA LEU A 179 13.29 -11.98 6.36
C LEU A 179 11.78 -11.86 6.60
N ILE A 180 10.96 -12.16 5.60
CA ILE A 180 9.51 -12.12 5.72
C ILE A 180 9.01 -13.02 6.86
N SER A 181 9.56 -14.23 6.96
CA SER A 181 9.14 -15.17 8.00
C SER A 181 9.47 -14.67 9.41
N SER A 182 10.57 -13.97 9.57
CA SER A 182 11.01 -13.43 10.86
C SER A 182 10.23 -12.20 11.31
N LYS A 183 9.75 -11.36 10.34
CA LYS A 183 9.13 -10.06 10.61
C LYS A 183 7.60 -10.11 10.55
N VAL A 184 7.06 -10.84 9.59
CA VAL A 184 5.62 -10.90 9.30
C VAL A 184 5.05 -12.26 9.69
N GLY A 185 5.79 -13.33 9.38
CA GLY A 185 5.39 -14.70 9.68
C GLY A 185 5.40 -15.60 8.43
N PRO A 186 5.39 -16.93 8.66
CA PRO A 186 5.58 -17.91 7.58
C PRO A 186 4.47 -17.96 6.55
N ILE A 187 3.28 -17.45 6.87
CA ILE A 187 2.13 -17.39 5.95
C ILE A 187 2.35 -16.37 4.82
N ALA A 188 3.21 -15.38 5.04
CA ALA A 188 3.48 -14.30 4.10
C ALA A 188 4.65 -14.58 3.15
N LYS A 189 5.16 -15.82 3.10
CA LYS A 189 6.24 -16.21 2.20
C LYS A 189 5.85 -16.01 0.74
N LEU A 190 6.80 -15.47 -0.02
CA LEU A 190 6.68 -15.34 -1.46
C LEU A 190 6.72 -16.70 -2.15
N ASP A 191 5.94 -16.85 -3.19
CA ASP A 191 6.00 -17.96 -4.13
C ASP A 191 6.89 -17.61 -5.34
N VAL A 192 6.91 -16.33 -5.72
CA VAL A 192 7.64 -15.84 -6.90
C VAL A 192 8.37 -14.55 -6.56
N LEU A 193 9.61 -14.42 -7.04
CA LEU A 193 10.45 -13.24 -6.92
C LEU A 193 11.02 -12.88 -8.29
N TYR A 194 10.73 -11.68 -8.78
CA TYR A 194 11.31 -11.12 -9.99
C TYR A 194 12.24 -9.96 -9.65
N MET A 195 13.48 -10.02 -10.08
CA MET A 195 14.41 -8.90 -10.04
C MET A 195 14.21 -8.05 -11.30
N VAL A 196 13.85 -6.78 -11.11
CA VAL A 196 13.52 -5.87 -12.20
C VAL A 196 14.35 -4.58 -12.12
N LYS A 197 14.54 -3.92 -13.26
CA LYS A 197 15.35 -2.68 -13.34
C LYS A 197 14.66 -1.47 -12.71
N GLY A 198 13.36 -1.54 -12.49
CA GLY A 198 12.55 -0.48 -11.90
C GLY A 198 11.09 -0.89 -11.78
N LEU A 199 10.33 -0.16 -10.96
CA LEU A 199 8.90 -0.35 -10.80
C LEU A 199 8.12 0.69 -11.61
N PRO A 200 6.95 0.34 -12.19
CA PRO A 200 6.11 1.29 -12.92
C PRO A 200 5.50 2.30 -11.94
N LYS A 201 5.86 3.57 -12.07
CA LYS A 201 5.44 4.63 -11.18
C LYS A 201 4.68 5.73 -11.90
N THR A 202 3.71 6.32 -11.23
CA THR A 202 3.10 7.58 -11.66
C THR A 202 4.10 8.73 -11.51
N ARG A 203 3.81 9.89 -12.11
CA ARG A 203 4.62 11.12 -11.94
C ARG A 203 4.75 11.59 -10.49
N SER A 204 3.84 11.18 -9.61
CA SER A 204 3.91 11.44 -8.17
C SER A 204 4.68 10.37 -7.39
N GLY A 205 5.32 9.40 -8.06
CA GLY A 205 6.12 8.34 -7.43
C GLY A 205 5.31 7.13 -6.94
N LYS A 206 3.99 7.09 -7.14
CA LYS A 206 3.15 5.99 -6.69
C LYS A 206 3.30 4.77 -7.62
N ILE A 207 3.59 3.60 -7.04
CA ILE A 207 3.74 2.33 -7.77
C ILE A 207 2.38 1.89 -8.34
N MET A 208 2.39 1.53 -9.62
CA MET A 208 1.22 1.06 -10.36
C MET A 208 1.05 -0.47 -10.25
N ARG A 209 0.69 -0.96 -9.05
CA ARG A 209 0.54 -2.41 -8.76
C ARG A 209 -0.40 -3.12 -9.72
N ARG A 210 -1.39 -2.41 -10.27
CA ARG A 210 -2.29 -2.94 -11.30
C ARG A 210 -1.55 -3.49 -12.52
N ILE A 211 -0.48 -2.84 -12.95
CA ILE A 211 0.35 -3.28 -14.08
C ILE A 211 1.13 -4.53 -13.67
N LEU A 212 1.81 -4.49 -12.52
CA LEU A 212 2.58 -5.62 -12.00
C LEU A 212 1.72 -6.87 -11.81
N ARG A 213 0.50 -6.71 -11.29
CA ARG A 213 -0.46 -7.81 -11.11
C ARG A 213 -0.80 -8.46 -12.45
N LYS A 214 -1.13 -7.67 -13.48
CA LYS A 214 -1.42 -8.20 -14.83
C LYS A 214 -0.23 -8.94 -15.43
N VAL A 215 0.96 -8.35 -15.35
CA VAL A 215 2.17 -8.96 -15.87
C VAL A 215 2.51 -10.25 -15.11
N GLY A 216 2.44 -10.26 -13.80
CA GLY A 216 2.63 -11.45 -12.97
C GLY A 216 1.60 -12.57 -13.23
N GLN A 217 0.42 -12.21 -13.74
CA GLN A 217 -0.61 -13.18 -14.21
C GLN A 217 -0.42 -13.63 -15.66
N GLY A 218 0.68 -13.26 -16.31
CA GLY A 218 0.94 -13.59 -17.71
C GLY A 218 0.13 -12.75 -18.72
N GLN A 219 -0.45 -11.63 -18.30
CA GLN A 219 -1.19 -10.71 -19.17
C GLN A 219 -0.26 -9.58 -19.61
N TYR A 220 0.21 -9.64 -20.86
CA TYR A 220 1.19 -8.68 -21.40
C TYR A 220 0.57 -7.62 -22.31
N THR A 221 -0.74 -7.71 -22.55
CA THR A 221 -1.52 -6.76 -23.34
C THR A 221 -2.65 -6.17 -22.50
N ASN A 222 -3.25 -5.08 -22.96
CA ASN A 222 -4.35 -4.41 -22.22
C ASN A 222 -4.02 -4.05 -20.77
N LEU A 223 -2.79 -3.58 -20.55
CA LEU A 223 -2.33 -3.16 -19.21
C LEU A 223 -3.06 -1.92 -18.68
N GLY A 224 -3.95 -1.34 -19.49
CA GLY A 224 -4.69 -0.11 -19.23
C GLY A 224 -3.86 1.13 -19.58
N ASP A 225 -4.31 2.30 -19.12
CA ASP A 225 -3.61 3.55 -19.41
C ASP A 225 -2.23 3.57 -18.73
N ILE A 226 -1.18 3.61 -19.54
CA ILE A 226 0.23 3.73 -19.14
C ILE A 226 0.79 5.12 -19.45
N SER A 227 0.01 6.03 -20.06
CA SER A 227 0.46 7.38 -20.44
C SER A 227 0.82 8.28 -19.26
N THR A 228 0.31 7.94 -18.07
CA THR A 228 0.57 8.66 -16.82
C THR A 228 1.83 8.19 -16.09
N LEU A 229 2.50 7.14 -16.60
CA LEU A 229 3.74 6.64 -16.01
C LEU A 229 4.88 7.65 -16.18
N LEU A 230 5.71 7.72 -15.16
CA LEU A 230 6.98 8.47 -15.20
C LEU A 230 7.99 7.76 -16.12
N ASN A 231 7.98 6.44 -16.11
CA ASN A 231 8.94 5.56 -16.75
C ASN A 231 8.23 4.44 -17.56
N PRO A 232 7.53 4.75 -18.65
CA PRO A 232 6.74 3.75 -19.39
C PRO A 232 7.58 2.58 -19.92
N ASP A 233 8.84 2.82 -20.31
CA ASP A 233 9.75 1.80 -20.87
C ASP A 233 10.08 0.68 -19.87
N VAL A 234 9.89 0.92 -18.57
CA VAL A 234 10.12 -0.10 -17.54
C VAL A 234 9.13 -1.26 -17.66
N VAL A 235 7.95 -1.02 -18.22
CA VAL A 235 6.91 -2.04 -18.37
C VAL A 235 7.37 -3.14 -19.31
N ASP A 236 7.97 -2.79 -20.43
CA ASP A 236 8.51 -3.76 -21.40
C ASP A 236 9.66 -4.58 -20.80
N SER A 237 10.53 -3.94 -20.01
CA SER A 237 11.59 -4.62 -19.28
C SER A 237 11.04 -5.63 -18.25
N ILE A 238 9.97 -5.28 -17.52
CA ILE A 238 9.32 -6.19 -16.56
C ILE A 238 8.67 -7.37 -17.28
N ILE A 239 7.98 -7.12 -18.39
CA ILE A 239 7.38 -8.17 -19.21
C ILE A 239 8.45 -9.17 -19.69
N GLN A 240 9.60 -8.69 -20.14
CA GLN A 240 10.70 -9.54 -20.56
C GLN A 240 11.20 -10.41 -19.40
N THR A 241 11.46 -9.81 -18.22
CA THR A 241 11.90 -10.54 -17.02
C THR A 241 10.93 -11.64 -16.57
N VAL A 242 9.62 -11.41 -16.72
CA VAL A 242 8.59 -12.40 -16.33
C VAL A 242 8.45 -13.54 -17.34
N ARG A 243 8.85 -13.31 -18.61
CA ARG A 243 8.76 -14.30 -19.70
C ARG A 243 9.96 -15.24 -19.77
N ASP A 244 11.13 -14.76 -19.31
CA ASP A 244 12.39 -15.52 -19.27
C ASP A 244 12.41 -16.48 -18.07
#